data_6f955aecf42e8284598fab40ccd05979
#
_entry.id   6f955aecf42e8284598fab40ccd05979
#
_cell.length_a   1.000
_cell.length_b   1.000
_cell.length_c   1.000
_cell.angle_alpha   90.00
_cell.angle_beta   90.00
_cell.angle_gamma   90.00
#
_symmetry.space_group_name_H-M   'P 1'
#
loop_
_entity.id
_entity.type
_entity.pdbx_description
1 polymer ?
#
loop_
_entity_poly.entity_id
_entity_poly.type
_entity_poly.pdbx_seq_one_letter_code
_entity_poly.pdbx_strand_id
1 'polypeptide(L)'
;MLRYVCSIRVVLLGVLLFPFAFPCFGQPAAQVRAQTKKLGLKPVQRLARAVEVSQESDPLFGVVMHTIQRGLSLPAGQRNTPLDKAFDEALKRHPGINRQVLQQLVQDYQQLPPQIRAKLCPAGVNLDRIDQPINLQTLRLTPDGASTQRFEMPRVRAVDITKSPPPDVLRRLDPIQFQILSTPYIRSIQPARGGQGYDPGQTITLQGKNFESDKTRNSVVVFKQMAGGSFGELTRLTPSVCSPTAIELSLPSNLAPGRYMLRVDCTRSDGKVEQSNLVVLPVREPPPPAPVIQSISPNAQYAGKKVLINGANFLAQTGYAWVWFKPMDGQSLLVSETSCPAAPGEPTVRTNARILNATQMELTLPATLLPGHYMVVTQMGGGSPSNWAECEIRPFRYKVNFLDIHCKDESDPEWAGGDEIVTAWVIMADEMAWSKSTGEYTGFDDGDTKNYNPADRSVFLPGAGGGEVKQALAISTTVFEWDAGDAKAASDVIGFVGDLAANILKAFKKEEIAAVIKMITPLIQKLIAWLGGDPDNLGTRTLAWSALDLLELTNTSQRRYMGELNFDNSDDDGSYRLRYEILRIE
;
A
#
# COMPACT_ATOMS: atom_id res chain seq x y z
N MET A 1 46.62 24.13 -11.59
CA MET A 1 46.62 23.56 -12.96
C MET A 1 45.97 22.22 -12.91
N LEU A 2 45.12 21.94 -13.86
CA LEU A 2 44.29 20.79 -14.16
C LEU A 2 43.00 20.66 -13.36
N ARG A 3 41.93 21.07 -14.04
CA ARG A 3 40.51 20.82 -13.76
C ARG A 3 40.19 19.38 -14.17
N TYR A 4 39.56 18.63 -13.25
CA TYR A 4 38.82 17.43 -13.63
C TYR A 4 37.31 17.75 -13.53
N VAL A 5 36.70 17.86 -14.71
CA VAL A 5 35.26 17.94 -14.90
C VAL A 5 34.73 16.50 -14.86
N CYS A 6 34.01 16.15 -13.83
CA CYS A 6 33.29 14.87 -13.72
C CYS A 6 31.87 15.06 -14.26
N SER A 7 31.64 14.59 -15.48
CA SER A 7 30.31 14.59 -16.11
C SER A 7 29.44 13.51 -15.46
N ILE A 8 28.50 13.93 -14.66
CA ILE A 8 27.40 13.05 -14.19
C ILE A 8 26.38 12.96 -15.31
N ARG A 9 26.31 11.81 -15.98
CA ARG A 9 25.20 11.44 -16.86
C ARG A 9 23.98 11.13 -15.98
N VAL A 10 23.05 12.07 -15.92
CA VAL A 10 21.70 11.84 -15.43
C VAL A 10 21.00 10.95 -16.45
N VAL A 11 20.78 9.69 -16.11
CA VAL A 11 19.88 8.82 -16.85
C VAL A 11 18.47 9.23 -16.45
N LEU A 12 17.82 10.03 -17.29
CA LEU A 12 16.38 10.27 -17.21
C LEU A 12 15.68 8.95 -17.56
N LEU A 13 15.27 8.21 -16.57
CA LEU A 13 14.25 7.16 -16.73
C LEU A 13 12.92 7.90 -16.95
N GLY A 14 12.50 7.99 -18.21
CA GLY A 14 11.18 8.45 -18.58
C GLY A 14 10.14 7.46 -18.05
N VAL A 15 9.57 7.76 -16.90
CA VAL A 15 8.31 7.14 -16.46
C VAL A 15 7.25 7.68 -17.41
N LEU A 16 6.86 6.86 -18.37
CA LEU A 16 5.67 7.06 -19.17
C LEU A 16 4.47 7.06 -18.21
N LEU A 17 4.05 8.25 -17.81
CA LEU A 17 2.72 8.49 -17.27
C LEU A 17 1.72 8.14 -18.38
N PHE A 18 1.25 6.90 -18.39
CA PHE A 18 0.02 6.58 -19.08
C PHE A 18 -1.11 7.23 -18.26
N PRO A 19 -1.81 8.22 -18.80
CA PRO A 19 -3.08 8.60 -18.23
C PRO A 19 -3.97 7.36 -18.38
N PHE A 20 -4.36 6.74 -17.27
CA PHE A 20 -5.45 5.78 -17.27
C PHE A 20 -6.71 6.57 -17.62
N ALA A 21 -6.95 6.75 -18.91
CA ALA A 21 -8.26 7.10 -19.42
C ALA A 21 -9.14 5.87 -19.14
N PHE A 22 -9.85 5.89 -18.02
CA PHE A 22 -10.97 4.98 -17.81
C PHE A 22 -11.93 5.17 -18.99
N PRO A 23 -12.39 4.11 -19.64
CA PRO A 23 -13.38 4.25 -20.69
C PRO A 23 -14.59 4.98 -20.12
N CYS A 24 -14.94 6.09 -20.74
CA CYS A 24 -16.14 6.86 -20.42
C CYS A 24 -17.37 5.94 -20.53
N PHE A 25 -17.93 5.56 -19.38
CA PHE A 25 -19.24 4.90 -19.30
C PHE A 25 -20.36 5.91 -19.53
N GLY A 26 -20.29 6.70 -20.62
CA GLY A 26 -21.25 7.75 -20.90
C GLY A 26 -22.27 7.47 -21.98
N GLN A 27 -22.13 6.39 -22.76
CA GLN A 27 -22.99 6.19 -23.91
C GLN A 27 -24.43 5.71 -23.63
N PRO A 28 -24.78 4.90 -22.59
CA PRO A 28 -26.18 4.50 -22.41
C PRO A 28 -27.10 5.61 -21.90
N ALA A 29 -26.58 6.56 -21.13
CA ALA A 29 -27.41 7.60 -20.51
C ALA A 29 -27.98 8.60 -21.54
N ALA A 30 -27.22 8.97 -22.54
CA ALA A 30 -27.63 9.94 -23.55
C ALA A 30 -28.81 9.44 -24.42
N GLN A 31 -28.83 8.15 -24.78
CA GLN A 31 -29.95 7.58 -25.53
C GLN A 31 -31.27 7.50 -24.76
N VAL A 32 -31.21 7.37 -23.41
CA VAL A 32 -32.42 7.40 -22.58
C VAL A 32 -33.08 8.77 -22.60
N ARG A 33 -32.30 9.84 -22.63
CA ARG A 33 -32.74 11.22 -22.49
C ARG A 33 -33.55 11.73 -23.67
N ALA A 34 -33.01 11.63 -24.88
CA ALA A 34 -33.68 12.15 -26.11
C ALA A 34 -35.08 11.59 -26.31
N GLN A 35 -35.40 10.48 -25.64
CA GLN A 35 -36.70 9.84 -25.75
C GLN A 35 -37.61 10.06 -24.54
N THR A 36 -37.09 10.37 -23.33
CA THR A 36 -37.94 10.64 -22.16
C THR A 36 -38.53 12.04 -22.16
N LYS A 37 -37.81 13.05 -22.66
CA LYS A 37 -38.27 14.42 -22.77
C LYS A 37 -39.57 14.58 -23.62
N LYS A 38 -39.86 13.62 -24.53
CA LYS A 38 -41.05 13.65 -25.41
C LYS A 38 -42.29 12.92 -24.89
N LEU A 39 -42.23 12.18 -23.77
CA LEU A 39 -43.29 11.20 -23.47
C LEU A 39 -44.06 11.42 -22.15
N GLY A 40 -43.71 12.38 -21.27
CA GLY A 40 -44.42 12.60 -20.01
C GLY A 40 -44.50 11.31 -19.15
N LEU A 41 -43.44 10.55 -19.06
CA LEU A 41 -43.42 9.23 -18.40
C LEU A 41 -43.61 9.37 -16.87
N LYS A 42 -44.39 8.43 -16.30
CA LYS A 42 -44.49 8.30 -14.83
C LYS A 42 -43.17 7.81 -14.22
N PRO A 43 -42.91 8.12 -12.94
CA PRO A 43 -41.67 7.71 -12.25
C PRO A 43 -41.30 6.23 -12.45
N VAL A 44 -42.26 5.32 -12.33
CA VAL A 44 -42.07 3.87 -12.56
C VAL A 44 -41.62 3.56 -13.99
N GLN A 45 -42.12 4.28 -14.98
CA GLN A 45 -41.76 4.08 -16.38
C GLN A 45 -40.34 4.64 -16.68
N ARG A 46 -39.96 5.75 -16.07
CA ARG A 46 -38.60 6.31 -16.16
C ARG A 46 -37.59 5.34 -15.55
N LEU A 47 -37.88 4.81 -14.34
CA LEU A 47 -37.02 3.83 -13.70
C LEU A 47 -36.88 2.56 -14.56
N ALA A 48 -38.00 2.04 -15.09
CA ALA A 48 -37.98 0.87 -15.97
C ALA A 48 -37.05 1.10 -17.16
N ARG A 49 -37.16 2.25 -17.80
CA ARG A 49 -36.37 2.60 -18.97
C ARG A 49 -34.88 2.78 -18.62
N ALA A 50 -34.56 3.42 -17.50
CA ALA A 50 -33.18 3.58 -17.03
C ALA A 50 -32.51 2.20 -16.83
N VAL A 51 -33.24 1.20 -16.34
CA VAL A 51 -32.76 -0.17 -16.17
C VAL A 51 -32.61 -0.89 -17.52
N GLU A 52 -33.53 -0.67 -18.47
CA GLU A 52 -33.44 -1.27 -19.81
C GLU A 52 -32.24 -0.77 -20.59
N VAL A 53 -31.98 0.51 -20.52
CA VAL A 53 -30.89 1.15 -21.29
C VAL A 53 -29.51 0.86 -20.69
N SER A 54 -29.39 0.78 -19.36
CA SER A 54 -28.11 0.45 -18.74
C SER A 54 -27.61 -0.94 -19.12
N GLN A 55 -28.48 -1.83 -19.58
CA GLN A 55 -28.21 -3.26 -19.89
C GLN A 55 -27.48 -4.05 -18.78
N GLU A 56 -27.09 -3.38 -17.70
CA GLU A 56 -26.36 -3.94 -16.57
C GLU A 56 -27.30 -4.35 -15.46
N SER A 57 -27.01 -5.49 -14.83
CA SER A 57 -27.70 -5.87 -13.60
C SER A 57 -27.20 -5.00 -12.45
N ASP A 58 -28.12 -4.52 -11.60
CA ASP A 58 -27.80 -3.72 -10.43
C ASP A 58 -28.45 -4.32 -9.18
N PRO A 59 -27.90 -5.43 -8.69
CA PRO A 59 -28.47 -6.12 -7.53
C PRO A 59 -28.46 -5.27 -6.25
N LEU A 60 -27.59 -4.25 -6.17
CA LEU A 60 -27.57 -3.33 -5.03
C LEU A 60 -28.86 -2.51 -4.95
N PHE A 61 -29.42 -2.07 -6.09
CA PHE A 61 -30.66 -1.31 -6.11
C PHE A 61 -31.80 -2.08 -5.42
N GLY A 62 -31.98 -3.35 -5.76
CA GLY A 62 -33.01 -4.20 -5.14
C GLY A 62 -32.78 -4.41 -3.63
N VAL A 63 -31.52 -4.63 -3.21
CA VAL A 63 -31.19 -4.75 -1.78
C VAL A 63 -31.51 -3.46 -1.03
N VAL A 64 -31.21 -2.31 -1.61
CA VAL A 64 -31.55 -1.00 -1.02
C VAL A 64 -33.07 -0.84 -0.90
N MET A 65 -33.84 -1.16 -1.97
CA MET A 65 -35.30 -1.08 -1.93
C MET A 65 -35.90 -2.02 -0.87
N HIS A 66 -35.43 -3.27 -0.78
CA HIS A 66 -35.83 -4.19 0.27
C HIS A 66 -35.53 -3.63 1.66
N THR A 67 -34.35 -3.06 1.85
CA THR A 67 -33.92 -2.48 3.14
C THR A 67 -34.80 -1.29 3.53
N ILE A 68 -35.13 -0.42 2.59
CA ILE A 68 -36.07 0.70 2.81
C ILE A 68 -37.45 0.15 3.19
N GLN A 69 -38.00 -0.78 2.40
CA GLN A 69 -39.30 -1.39 2.65
C GLN A 69 -39.38 -2.00 4.05
N ARG A 70 -38.39 -2.83 4.40
CA ARG A 70 -38.30 -3.47 5.70
C ARG A 70 -38.15 -2.45 6.84
N GLY A 71 -37.28 -1.44 6.66
CA GLY A 71 -37.08 -0.36 7.62
C GLY A 71 -38.31 0.49 7.86
N LEU A 72 -39.16 0.71 6.85
CA LEU A 72 -40.41 1.43 6.97
C LEU A 72 -41.53 0.58 7.58
N SER A 73 -41.51 -0.74 7.37
CA SER A 73 -42.57 -1.66 7.83
C SER A 73 -42.35 -2.16 9.24
N LEU A 74 -41.11 -2.31 9.70
CA LEU A 74 -40.79 -2.85 11.02
C LEU A 74 -40.61 -1.75 12.08
N PRO A 75 -41.17 -1.96 13.31
CA PRO A 75 -40.84 -1.13 14.46
C PRO A 75 -39.32 -1.14 14.75
N ALA A 76 -38.78 -0.05 15.30
CA ALA A 76 -37.35 0.06 15.59
C ALA A 76 -36.79 -1.09 16.45
N GLY A 77 -37.57 -1.58 17.42
CA GLY A 77 -37.16 -2.71 18.28
C GLY A 77 -37.11 -4.08 17.60
N GLN A 78 -37.61 -4.20 16.37
CA GLN A 78 -37.58 -5.43 15.57
C GLN A 78 -36.52 -5.38 14.43
N ARG A 79 -35.83 -4.27 14.29
CA ARG A 79 -34.79 -4.04 13.29
C ARG A 79 -33.42 -4.47 13.82
N ASN A 80 -33.08 -5.77 13.66
CA ASN A 80 -31.90 -6.37 14.30
C ASN A 80 -30.83 -6.87 13.31
N THR A 81 -31.14 -6.89 12.02
CA THR A 81 -30.17 -7.34 10.99
C THR A 81 -29.12 -6.26 10.68
N PRO A 82 -27.97 -6.61 10.07
CA PRO A 82 -27.01 -5.60 9.59
C PRO A 82 -27.63 -4.59 8.63
N LEU A 83 -28.57 -5.02 7.76
CA LEU A 83 -29.29 -4.14 6.85
C LEU A 83 -30.25 -3.19 7.60
N ASP A 84 -30.92 -3.66 8.64
CA ASP A 84 -31.78 -2.83 9.48
C ASP A 84 -30.95 -1.74 10.19
N LYS A 85 -29.75 -2.10 10.67
CA LYS A 85 -28.81 -1.14 11.26
C LYS A 85 -28.33 -0.08 10.24
N ALA A 86 -28.04 -0.51 9.00
CA ALA A 86 -27.68 0.40 7.92
C ALA A 86 -28.80 1.43 7.65
N PHE A 87 -30.07 0.98 7.66
CA PHE A 87 -31.22 1.86 7.52
C PHE A 87 -31.35 2.85 8.68
N ASP A 88 -31.19 2.39 9.93
CA ASP A 88 -31.26 3.25 11.11
C ASP A 88 -30.14 4.29 11.14
N GLU A 89 -28.94 3.93 10.70
CA GLU A 89 -27.85 4.87 10.58
C GLU A 89 -28.10 5.94 9.50
N ALA A 90 -28.63 5.54 8.34
CA ALA A 90 -29.03 6.49 7.31
C ALA A 90 -30.11 7.45 7.83
N LEU A 91 -31.13 6.94 8.55
CA LEU A 91 -32.16 7.80 9.18
C LEU A 91 -31.59 8.79 10.21
N LYS A 92 -30.58 8.40 10.97
CA LYS A 92 -29.93 9.32 11.93
C LYS A 92 -29.22 10.47 11.23
N ARG A 93 -28.65 10.23 10.06
CA ARG A 93 -27.95 11.25 9.27
C ARG A 93 -28.94 12.16 8.52
N HIS A 94 -30.09 11.62 8.14
CA HIS A 94 -31.16 12.31 7.40
C HIS A 94 -32.46 12.35 8.20
N PRO A 95 -32.50 13.06 9.34
CA PRO A 95 -33.68 13.05 10.22
C PRO A 95 -34.91 13.69 9.59
N GLY A 96 -34.73 14.55 8.58
CA GLY A 96 -35.80 15.23 7.85
C GLY A 96 -36.32 14.50 6.62
N ILE A 97 -35.82 13.28 6.32
CA ILE A 97 -36.22 12.56 5.11
C ILE A 97 -37.74 12.31 5.07
N ASN A 98 -38.34 12.64 3.93
CA ASN A 98 -39.77 12.42 3.71
C ASN A 98 -40.04 10.92 3.49
N ARG A 99 -40.62 10.27 4.51
CA ARG A 99 -40.95 8.85 4.46
C ARG A 99 -41.98 8.47 3.39
N GLN A 100 -42.87 9.38 3.01
CA GLN A 100 -43.85 9.13 1.95
C GLN A 100 -43.16 8.99 0.59
N VAL A 101 -42.12 9.79 0.32
CA VAL A 101 -41.31 9.66 -0.91
C VAL A 101 -40.58 8.34 -0.93
N LEU A 102 -40.02 7.88 0.19
CA LEU A 102 -39.39 6.57 0.27
C LEU A 102 -40.42 5.43 0.08
N GLN A 103 -41.62 5.57 0.59
CA GLN A 103 -42.71 4.62 0.36
C GLN A 103 -43.10 4.57 -1.12
N GLN A 104 -43.22 5.73 -1.76
CA GLN A 104 -43.52 5.81 -3.20
C GLN A 104 -42.43 5.15 -4.02
N LEU A 105 -41.16 5.41 -3.72
CA LEU A 105 -40.01 4.76 -4.40
C LEU A 105 -40.10 3.23 -4.32
N VAL A 106 -40.41 2.68 -3.14
CA VAL A 106 -40.57 1.23 -2.94
C VAL A 106 -41.78 0.71 -3.72
N GLN A 107 -42.91 1.43 -3.70
CA GLN A 107 -44.11 1.04 -4.46
C GLN A 107 -43.86 1.03 -5.97
N ASP A 108 -43.18 2.05 -6.50
CA ASP A 108 -42.83 2.10 -7.92
C ASP A 108 -41.85 0.99 -8.31
N TYR A 109 -40.87 0.66 -7.44
CA TYR A 109 -40.01 -0.50 -7.64
C TYR A 109 -40.81 -1.82 -7.71
N GLN A 110 -41.78 -2.00 -6.83
CA GLN A 110 -42.62 -3.20 -6.83
C GLN A 110 -43.52 -3.31 -8.06
N GLN A 111 -43.91 -2.17 -8.66
CA GLN A 111 -44.69 -2.11 -9.88
C GLN A 111 -43.87 -2.35 -11.18
N LEU A 112 -42.55 -2.42 -11.06
CA LEU A 112 -41.71 -2.73 -12.23
C LEU A 112 -42.06 -4.09 -12.83
N PRO A 113 -42.03 -4.25 -14.18
CA PRO A 113 -42.17 -5.53 -14.84
C PRO A 113 -41.22 -6.57 -14.22
N PRO A 114 -41.66 -7.82 -14.01
CA PRO A 114 -40.82 -8.87 -13.37
C PRO A 114 -39.45 -9.05 -14.04
N GLN A 115 -39.37 -8.91 -15.34
CA GLN A 115 -38.11 -9.01 -16.11
C GLN A 115 -37.11 -7.88 -15.78
N ILE A 116 -37.63 -6.67 -15.58
CA ILE A 116 -36.82 -5.50 -15.18
C ILE A 116 -36.38 -5.63 -13.73
N ARG A 117 -37.33 -6.02 -12.85
CA ARG A 117 -37.04 -6.23 -11.43
C ARG A 117 -36.01 -7.34 -11.22
N ALA A 118 -36.01 -8.38 -12.06
CA ALA A 118 -35.00 -9.44 -12.00
C ALA A 118 -33.57 -8.94 -12.25
N LYS A 119 -33.38 -7.90 -13.07
CA LYS A 119 -32.07 -7.27 -13.28
C LYS A 119 -31.58 -6.47 -12.06
N LEU A 120 -32.50 -6.05 -11.22
CA LEU A 120 -32.25 -5.30 -9.99
C LEU A 120 -32.19 -6.19 -8.76
N CYS A 121 -32.34 -7.50 -8.91
CA CYS A 121 -32.42 -8.43 -7.81
C CYS A 121 -31.21 -9.37 -7.79
N PRO A 122 -30.56 -9.62 -6.65
CA PRO A 122 -29.51 -10.63 -6.57
C PRO A 122 -30.05 -12.02 -6.90
N ALA A 123 -29.28 -12.81 -7.62
CA ALA A 123 -29.67 -14.18 -7.99
C ALA A 123 -30.00 -15.03 -6.76
N GLY A 124 -31.13 -15.71 -6.79
CA GLY A 124 -31.58 -16.61 -5.71
C GLY A 124 -32.16 -15.93 -4.46
N VAL A 125 -32.34 -14.61 -4.47
CA VAL A 125 -32.91 -13.86 -3.33
C VAL A 125 -34.31 -13.36 -3.66
N ASN A 126 -35.29 -13.68 -2.80
CA ASN A 126 -36.62 -13.11 -2.89
C ASN A 126 -36.72 -11.86 -2.01
N LEU A 127 -36.59 -10.69 -2.64
CA LEU A 127 -36.62 -9.40 -1.95
C LEU A 127 -38.04 -8.97 -1.50
N ASP A 128 -39.10 -9.63 -1.96
CA ASP A 128 -40.48 -9.33 -1.57
C ASP A 128 -40.80 -9.90 -0.18
N ARG A 129 -40.00 -10.82 0.35
CA ARG A 129 -40.13 -11.41 1.67
C ARG A 129 -39.42 -10.61 2.75
N ILE A 130 -40.04 -9.52 3.19
CA ILE A 130 -39.49 -8.62 4.22
C ILE A 130 -39.36 -9.25 5.63
N ASP A 131 -40.10 -10.34 5.88
CA ASP A 131 -40.02 -11.13 7.11
C ASP A 131 -38.71 -11.93 7.21
N GLN A 132 -38.10 -12.26 6.10
CA GLN A 132 -36.85 -13.02 6.05
C GLN A 132 -35.62 -12.10 5.91
N PRO A 133 -34.67 -12.23 6.84
CA PRO A 133 -33.42 -11.50 6.69
C PRO A 133 -32.64 -12.03 5.49
N ILE A 134 -32.07 -11.11 4.69
CA ILE A 134 -31.17 -11.48 3.61
C ILE A 134 -29.88 -12.02 4.22
N ASN A 135 -29.47 -13.22 3.80
CA ASN A 135 -28.18 -13.77 4.19
C ASN A 135 -27.07 -13.08 3.38
N LEU A 136 -26.34 -12.18 4.00
CA LEU A 136 -25.27 -11.42 3.37
C LEU A 136 -24.13 -12.30 2.83
N GLN A 137 -23.91 -13.48 3.42
CA GLN A 137 -22.83 -14.39 2.99
C GLN A 137 -23.13 -15.09 1.65
N THR A 138 -24.42 -15.24 1.32
CA THR A 138 -24.84 -15.86 0.05
C THR A 138 -25.08 -14.86 -1.07
N LEU A 139 -25.04 -13.57 -0.76
CA LEU A 139 -25.36 -12.50 -1.69
C LEU A 139 -24.15 -12.17 -2.58
N ARG A 140 -24.28 -12.41 -3.87
CA ARG A 140 -23.28 -11.98 -4.86
C ARG A 140 -23.70 -10.62 -5.44
N LEU A 141 -23.04 -9.54 -5.02
CA LEU A 141 -23.23 -8.19 -5.54
C LEU A 141 -22.24 -7.86 -6.67
N THR A 142 -21.80 -8.84 -7.42
CA THR A 142 -20.97 -8.59 -8.61
C THR A 142 -21.85 -8.47 -9.83
N PRO A 143 -21.65 -7.48 -10.71
CA PRO A 143 -22.30 -7.47 -12.02
C PRO A 143 -21.93 -8.77 -12.75
N ASP A 144 -22.93 -9.50 -13.26
CA ASP A 144 -22.67 -10.64 -14.12
C ASP A 144 -22.03 -10.10 -15.42
N GLY A 145 -20.77 -10.40 -15.63
CA GLY A 145 -20.04 -9.96 -16.82
C GLY A 145 -18.71 -9.27 -16.58
N ALA A 146 -18.35 -8.95 -15.33
CA ALA A 146 -16.99 -8.55 -15.03
C ALA A 146 -16.07 -9.76 -15.21
N SER A 147 -15.62 -9.99 -16.45
CA SER A 147 -14.47 -10.82 -16.76
C SER A 147 -13.37 -10.44 -15.76
N THR A 148 -13.04 -11.37 -14.87
CA THR A 148 -11.80 -11.32 -14.12
C THR A 148 -10.66 -11.50 -15.11
N GLN A 149 -10.40 -10.48 -15.93
CA GLN A 149 -9.09 -10.34 -16.52
C GLN A 149 -8.14 -10.11 -15.33
N ARG A 150 -7.60 -11.21 -14.81
CA ARG A 150 -6.35 -11.19 -14.08
C ARG A 150 -5.38 -10.43 -14.97
N PHE A 151 -5.04 -9.23 -14.58
CA PHE A 151 -3.85 -8.59 -15.10
C PHE A 151 -2.66 -9.44 -14.62
N GLU A 152 -2.27 -10.41 -15.43
CA GLU A 152 -0.95 -11.01 -15.32
C GLU A 152 0.04 -9.91 -15.70
N MET A 153 0.70 -9.36 -14.70
CA MET A 153 1.88 -8.55 -14.95
C MET A 153 2.87 -9.40 -15.76
N PRO A 154 3.45 -8.88 -16.84
CA PRO A 154 4.46 -9.59 -17.60
C PRO A 154 5.61 -9.95 -16.65
N ARG A 155 5.81 -11.24 -16.43
CA ARG A 155 6.98 -11.75 -15.71
C ARG A 155 8.21 -11.33 -16.50
N VAL A 156 8.97 -10.41 -15.94
CA VAL A 156 10.32 -10.14 -16.39
C VAL A 156 11.10 -11.45 -16.25
N ARG A 157 11.49 -12.06 -17.37
CA ARG A 157 12.37 -13.22 -17.36
C ARG A 157 13.65 -12.83 -16.67
N ALA A 158 13.94 -13.45 -15.54
CA ALA A 158 15.25 -13.39 -14.91
C ALA A 158 16.28 -13.88 -15.93
N VAL A 159 17.26 -13.04 -16.22
CA VAL A 159 18.42 -13.42 -17.01
C VAL A 159 19.27 -14.36 -16.16
N ASP A 160 19.39 -15.60 -16.61
CA ASP A 160 20.18 -16.65 -15.97
C ASP A 160 21.69 -16.33 -16.11
N ILE A 161 22.31 -15.85 -15.02
CA ILE A 161 23.74 -15.51 -14.95
C ILE A 161 24.55 -16.72 -14.42
N THR A 162 24.15 -17.92 -14.73
CA THR A 162 24.93 -19.13 -14.37
C THR A 162 25.61 -19.78 -15.56
N LYS A 163 26.32 -19.02 -16.38
CA LYS A 163 27.30 -19.61 -17.28
C LYS A 163 28.70 -19.29 -16.79
N SER A 164 29.26 -20.20 -15.99
CA SER A 164 30.69 -20.25 -15.69
C SER A 164 31.49 -20.41 -16.99
N PRO A 165 32.62 -19.73 -17.16
CA PRO A 165 33.49 -19.96 -18.29
C PRO A 165 34.13 -21.37 -18.22
N PRO A 166 34.46 -21.97 -19.36
CA PRO A 166 34.95 -23.35 -19.43
C PRO A 166 36.33 -23.53 -18.78
N PRO A 167 36.63 -24.72 -18.23
CA PRO A 167 37.81 -24.97 -17.40
C PRO A 167 39.04 -25.43 -18.22
N ASP A 168 39.54 -24.61 -19.14
CA ASP A 168 40.65 -25.04 -20.00
C ASP A 168 41.94 -24.16 -19.95
N VAL A 169 42.17 -23.42 -18.84
CA VAL A 169 43.41 -22.61 -18.73
C VAL A 169 44.40 -23.08 -17.63
N LEU A 170 44.17 -24.21 -16.97
CA LEU A 170 45.07 -24.74 -15.95
C LEU A 170 45.68 -26.09 -16.31
N ARG A 171 46.18 -26.28 -17.54
CA ARG A 171 47.10 -27.38 -17.88
C ARG A 171 48.37 -26.78 -18.46
N ARG A 172 49.37 -26.62 -17.59
CA ARG A 172 50.82 -26.76 -17.86
C ARG A 172 51.62 -26.13 -16.72
N LEU A 173 51.73 -26.81 -15.60
CA LEU A 173 52.93 -26.74 -14.78
C LEU A 173 53.35 -28.20 -14.54
N ASP A 174 54.52 -28.54 -15.07
CA ASP A 174 55.12 -29.83 -14.88
C ASP A 174 55.24 -30.17 -13.41
N PRO A 175 55.00 -31.43 -13.02
CA PRO A 175 55.18 -31.85 -11.63
C PRO A 175 56.68 -31.87 -11.35
N ILE A 176 57.16 -30.84 -10.66
CA ILE A 176 58.43 -30.96 -9.96
C ILE A 176 58.22 -32.11 -8.97
N GLN A 177 58.92 -33.24 -9.19
CA GLN A 177 59.01 -34.31 -8.27
C GLN A 177 59.68 -33.82 -6.99
N PHE A 178 58.86 -33.30 -6.06
CA PHE A 178 59.31 -33.12 -4.68
C PHE A 178 59.52 -34.51 -4.09
N GLN A 179 60.75 -34.87 -3.78
CA GLN A 179 61.05 -35.87 -2.80
C GLN A 179 60.14 -35.65 -1.61
N ILE A 180 59.40 -36.70 -1.21
CA ILE A 180 58.52 -36.65 -0.04
C ILE A 180 59.45 -36.49 1.18
N LEU A 181 59.66 -35.23 1.56
CA LEU A 181 60.32 -34.92 2.82
C LEU A 181 59.37 -35.38 3.92
N SER A 182 59.88 -36.11 4.88
CA SER A 182 59.12 -36.57 6.07
C SER A 182 58.62 -35.43 6.96
N THR A 183 59.04 -34.22 6.67
CA THR A 183 58.74 -32.98 7.41
C THR A 183 57.24 -32.67 7.42
N PRO A 184 56.64 -32.38 8.57
CA PRO A 184 55.24 -31.97 8.66
C PRO A 184 55.00 -30.72 7.85
N TYR A 185 53.81 -30.65 7.21
CA TYR A 185 53.46 -29.53 6.33
C TYR A 185 51.99 -29.15 6.48
N ILE A 186 51.68 -27.88 6.75
CA ILE A 186 50.31 -27.32 6.80
C ILE A 186 49.97 -26.80 5.41
N ARG A 187 48.92 -27.34 4.80
CA ARG A 187 48.38 -26.91 3.50
C ARG A 187 47.36 -25.76 3.64
N SER A 188 46.43 -25.87 4.59
CA SER A 188 45.34 -24.93 4.80
C SER A 188 44.75 -25.05 6.20
N ILE A 189 44.01 -24.00 6.59
CA ILE A 189 43.19 -23.98 7.80
C ILE A 189 41.73 -24.06 7.38
N GLN A 190 40.93 -24.93 8.05
CA GLN A 190 39.51 -25.11 7.83
C GLN A 190 38.71 -24.73 9.09
N PRO A 191 37.47 -24.18 8.96
CA PRO A 191 36.82 -23.85 7.72
C PRO A 191 37.50 -22.69 6.98
N ALA A 192 37.53 -22.76 5.65
CA ALA A 192 38.11 -21.67 4.85
C ALA A 192 37.25 -20.40 4.99
N ARG A 193 37.79 -19.34 5.57
CA ARG A 193 37.04 -18.10 5.90
C ARG A 193 37.30 -16.95 4.93
N GLY A 194 37.85 -17.21 3.75
CA GLY A 194 37.95 -16.20 2.67
C GLY A 194 38.54 -14.84 3.11
N GLY A 195 39.49 -14.83 4.06
CA GLY A 195 40.10 -13.59 4.56
C GLY A 195 39.39 -12.92 5.74
N GLN A 196 38.24 -13.41 6.19
CA GLN A 196 37.49 -12.80 7.31
C GLN A 196 38.06 -13.11 8.71
N GLY A 197 39.04 -14.02 8.79
CA GLY A 197 39.63 -14.41 10.07
C GLY A 197 38.80 -15.41 10.88
N TYR A 198 39.38 -15.87 12.00
CA TYR A 198 38.82 -16.87 12.92
C TYR A 198 38.40 -16.21 14.23
N ASP A 199 37.37 -16.77 14.87
CA ASP A 199 36.94 -16.28 16.18
C ASP A 199 37.83 -16.83 17.30
N PRO A 200 38.13 -16.07 18.35
CA PRO A 200 38.67 -16.61 19.58
C PRO A 200 37.79 -17.76 20.10
N GLY A 201 38.39 -18.84 20.54
CA GLY A 201 37.67 -20.04 21.01
C GLY A 201 37.13 -20.95 19.89
N GLN A 202 37.25 -20.60 18.62
CA GLN A 202 36.77 -21.40 17.50
C GLN A 202 37.61 -22.69 17.34
N THR A 203 36.93 -23.80 17.06
CA THR A 203 37.61 -25.02 16.63
C THR A 203 37.99 -24.92 15.15
N ILE A 204 39.25 -25.21 14.85
CA ILE A 204 39.83 -25.21 13.50
C ILE A 204 40.48 -26.54 13.18
N THR A 205 40.57 -26.85 11.90
CA THR A 205 41.30 -28.02 11.40
C THR A 205 42.45 -27.56 10.51
N LEU A 206 43.67 -27.94 10.87
CA LEU A 206 44.84 -27.78 10.02
C LEU A 206 44.92 -28.98 9.07
N GLN A 207 44.73 -28.76 7.80
CA GLN A 207 44.90 -29.78 6.73
C GLN A 207 46.36 -29.78 6.27
N GLY A 208 46.95 -30.94 6.16
CA GLY A 208 48.37 -31.02 5.80
C GLY A 208 48.87 -32.44 5.49
N LYS A 209 50.11 -32.69 5.84
CA LYS A 209 50.78 -34.00 5.63
C LYS A 209 51.80 -34.23 6.73
N ASN A 210 52.14 -35.48 6.95
CA ASN A 210 53.23 -35.97 7.85
C ASN A 210 53.05 -35.54 9.31
N PHE A 211 51.84 -35.34 9.76
CA PHE A 211 51.55 -35.15 11.19
C PHE A 211 51.61 -36.53 11.89
N GLU A 212 51.83 -36.55 13.19
CA GLU A 212 51.75 -37.76 13.99
C GLU A 212 50.28 -38.12 14.26
N SER A 213 49.94 -39.41 14.21
CA SER A 213 48.59 -39.87 14.54
C SER A 213 48.28 -39.76 16.04
N ASP A 214 49.29 -39.82 16.87
CA ASP A 214 49.20 -39.60 18.30
C ASP A 214 49.17 -38.09 18.58
N LYS A 215 48.05 -37.60 19.13
CA LYS A 215 47.87 -36.19 19.45
C LYS A 215 48.87 -35.63 20.44
N THR A 216 49.42 -36.47 21.34
CA THR A 216 50.41 -36.09 22.34
C THR A 216 51.78 -35.80 21.72
N ARG A 217 51.99 -36.24 20.50
CA ARG A 217 53.22 -36.01 19.72
C ARG A 217 53.14 -34.84 18.78
N ASN A 218 51.98 -34.14 18.73
CA ASN A 218 51.80 -32.92 17.97
C ASN A 218 51.57 -31.76 18.93
N SER A 219 52.27 -30.68 18.73
CA SER A 219 52.05 -29.41 19.43
C SER A 219 51.86 -28.29 18.42
N VAL A 220 50.75 -27.56 18.47
CA VAL A 220 50.51 -26.42 17.60
C VAL A 220 50.97 -25.15 18.30
N VAL A 221 52.01 -24.53 17.72
CA VAL A 221 52.61 -23.32 18.27
C VAL A 221 51.96 -22.11 17.61
N VAL A 222 51.43 -21.18 18.43
CA VAL A 222 50.87 -19.90 17.99
C VAL A 222 51.91 -18.81 18.23
N PHE A 223 52.21 -18.08 17.18
CA PHE A 223 53.14 -16.94 17.23
C PHE A 223 52.34 -15.64 17.04
N LYS A 224 52.72 -14.63 17.83
CA LYS A 224 52.19 -13.26 17.66
C LYS A 224 53.24 -12.35 17.03
N GLN A 225 52.84 -11.44 16.18
CA GLN A 225 53.71 -10.41 15.65
C GLN A 225 54.07 -9.41 16.76
N MET A 226 55.35 -9.24 17.01
CA MET A 226 55.91 -8.34 18.01
C MET A 226 56.14 -6.95 17.42
N ALA A 227 56.28 -5.94 18.25
CA ALA A 227 56.74 -4.64 17.84
C ALA A 227 58.10 -4.77 17.15
N GLY A 228 58.22 -4.30 15.91
CA GLY A 228 59.41 -4.49 15.08
C GLY A 228 59.29 -5.59 14.01
N GLY A 229 58.10 -6.24 13.88
CA GLY A 229 57.78 -7.14 12.77
C GLY A 229 58.20 -8.59 12.96
N SER A 230 58.97 -8.94 13.98
CA SER A 230 59.31 -10.35 14.33
C SER A 230 58.13 -11.08 14.92
N PHE A 231 58.12 -12.40 14.87
CA PHE A 231 57.10 -13.26 15.49
C PHE A 231 57.69 -13.95 16.71
N GLY A 232 57.07 -13.73 17.89
CA GLY A 232 57.37 -14.43 19.11
C GLY A 232 56.35 -15.50 19.43
N GLU A 233 56.81 -16.64 20.02
CA GLU A 233 55.91 -17.70 20.51
C GLU A 233 54.99 -17.10 21.60
N LEU A 234 53.67 -17.26 21.39
CA LEU A 234 52.64 -16.82 22.35
C LEU A 234 52.16 -17.96 23.24
N THR A 235 51.86 -19.09 22.63
CA THR A 235 51.34 -20.28 23.36
C THR A 235 51.48 -21.52 22.53
N ARG A 236 51.38 -22.69 23.20
CA ARG A 236 51.31 -24.02 22.60
C ARG A 236 49.96 -24.63 22.88
N LEU A 237 49.34 -25.21 21.82
CA LEU A 237 48.03 -25.83 21.88
C LEU A 237 48.17 -27.32 21.65
N THR A 238 47.48 -28.10 22.48
CA THR A 238 47.37 -29.54 22.30
C THR A 238 46.19 -29.83 21.38
N PRO A 239 46.35 -30.57 20.31
CA PRO A 239 45.27 -30.98 19.44
C PRO A 239 44.22 -31.83 20.15
N SER A 240 42.94 -31.68 19.74
CA SER A 240 41.82 -32.53 20.16
C SER A 240 41.82 -33.86 19.39
N VAL A 241 42.05 -33.77 18.08
CA VAL A 241 42.11 -34.93 17.15
C VAL A 241 43.32 -34.77 16.23
N CYS A 242 43.98 -35.89 15.93
CA CYS A 242 45.11 -35.95 15.00
C CYS A 242 44.99 -37.14 14.05
N SER A 243 45.41 -36.91 12.82
CA SER A 243 45.68 -37.90 11.79
C SER A 243 46.91 -37.47 11.00
N PRO A 244 47.51 -38.33 10.16
CA PRO A 244 48.65 -37.94 9.33
C PRO A 244 48.41 -36.74 8.40
N THR A 245 47.14 -36.41 8.15
CA THR A 245 46.73 -35.37 7.19
C THR A 245 45.90 -34.24 7.80
N ALA A 246 45.47 -34.36 9.05
CA ALA A 246 44.64 -33.36 9.69
C ALA A 246 44.87 -33.25 11.20
N ILE A 247 44.85 -32.04 11.73
CA ILE A 247 44.91 -31.74 13.16
C ILE A 247 43.74 -30.83 13.50
N GLU A 248 42.90 -31.25 14.45
CA GLU A 248 41.82 -30.42 14.98
C GLU A 248 42.21 -29.86 16.34
N LEU A 249 41.95 -28.54 16.54
CA LEU A 249 42.22 -27.86 17.80
C LEU A 249 41.28 -26.67 18.00
N SER A 250 41.09 -26.28 19.27
CA SER A 250 40.36 -25.05 19.62
C SER A 250 41.35 -23.92 19.85
N LEU A 251 41.06 -22.76 19.25
CA LEU A 251 41.82 -21.54 19.51
C LEU A 251 41.56 -21.05 20.95
N PRO A 252 42.53 -20.42 21.61
CA PRO A 252 42.28 -19.80 22.91
C PRO A 252 41.14 -18.74 22.82
N SER A 253 40.22 -18.78 23.78
CA SER A 253 39.08 -17.84 23.82
C SER A 253 39.51 -16.39 24.17
N ASN A 254 40.70 -16.25 24.74
CA ASN A 254 41.32 -14.95 25.09
C ASN A 254 42.28 -14.44 24.00
N LEU A 255 42.30 -15.06 22.82
CA LEU A 255 43.18 -14.60 21.74
C LEU A 255 42.73 -13.23 21.24
N ALA A 256 43.57 -12.23 21.38
CA ALA A 256 43.23 -10.87 20.92
C ALA A 256 43.12 -10.81 19.38
N PRO A 257 42.29 -9.92 18.84
CA PRO A 257 42.24 -9.70 17.39
C PRO A 257 43.62 -9.37 16.82
N GLY A 258 43.94 -9.90 15.63
CA GLY A 258 45.21 -9.63 14.98
C GLY A 258 45.69 -10.75 14.06
N ARG A 259 46.93 -10.62 13.57
CA ARG A 259 47.57 -11.61 12.72
C ARG A 259 48.49 -12.46 13.55
N TYR A 260 48.28 -13.76 13.49
CA TYR A 260 49.09 -14.78 14.13
C TYR A 260 49.67 -15.72 13.08
N MET A 261 50.68 -16.48 13.45
CA MET A 261 51.23 -17.59 12.65
C MET A 261 51.07 -18.88 13.43
N LEU A 262 50.74 -19.94 12.72
CA LEU A 262 50.69 -21.28 13.27
C LEU A 262 51.80 -22.16 12.71
N ARG A 263 52.40 -23.00 13.56
CA ARG A 263 53.33 -24.06 13.20
C ARG A 263 52.98 -25.32 13.98
N VAL A 264 53.16 -26.48 13.38
CA VAL A 264 53.03 -27.76 14.06
C VAL A 264 54.45 -28.30 14.34
N ASP A 265 54.70 -28.60 15.59
CA ASP A 265 55.89 -29.30 16.03
C ASP A 265 55.51 -30.78 16.28
N CYS A 266 56.04 -31.72 15.47
CA CYS A 266 55.79 -33.15 15.56
C CYS A 266 56.98 -33.86 16.20
N THR A 267 56.74 -34.55 17.32
CA THR A 267 57.76 -35.38 17.98
C THR A 267 57.73 -36.79 17.39
N ARG A 268 58.77 -37.15 16.68
CA ARG A 268 58.92 -38.48 16.05
C ARG A 268 59.15 -39.58 17.09
N SER A 269 59.08 -40.82 16.65
CA SER A 269 59.31 -42.00 17.51
C SER A 269 60.74 -42.09 18.09
N ASP A 270 61.71 -41.45 17.42
CA ASP A 270 63.09 -41.29 17.88
C ASP A 270 63.31 -40.12 18.84
N GLY A 271 62.27 -39.41 19.22
CA GLY A 271 62.29 -38.20 20.08
C GLY A 271 62.68 -36.93 19.35
N LYS A 272 62.98 -36.94 18.06
CA LYS A 272 63.31 -35.76 17.30
C LYS A 272 62.05 -34.94 17.02
N VAL A 273 62.15 -33.62 17.20
CA VAL A 273 61.09 -32.69 16.89
C VAL A 273 61.30 -32.13 15.48
N GLU A 274 60.31 -32.34 14.62
CA GLU A 274 60.25 -31.78 13.28
C GLU A 274 59.19 -30.68 13.23
N GLN A 275 59.50 -29.56 12.58
CA GLN A 275 58.66 -28.37 12.52
C GLN A 275 58.03 -28.22 11.14
N SER A 276 56.74 -27.88 11.10
CA SER A 276 56.05 -27.56 9.84
C SER A 276 56.42 -26.16 9.31
N ASN A 277 55.93 -25.83 8.11
CA ASN A 277 55.86 -24.47 7.65
C ASN A 277 54.96 -23.61 8.57
N LEU A 278 55.13 -22.27 8.50
CA LEU A 278 54.26 -21.30 9.14
C LEU A 278 53.08 -20.98 8.23
N VAL A 279 51.87 -20.91 8.81
CA VAL A 279 50.67 -20.47 8.13
C VAL A 279 50.04 -19.31 8.87
N VAL A 280 49.43 -18.34 8.14
CA VAL A 280 48.81 -17.16 8.72
C VAL A 280 47.46 -17.55 9.32
N LEU A 281 47.22 -17.15 10.56
CA LEU A 281 45.95 -17.23 11.27
C LEU A 281 45.46 -15.81 11.55
N PRO A 282 44.59 -15.24 10.74
CA PRO A 282 43.94 -13.97 11.10
C PRO A 282 42.86 -14.25 12.16
N VAL A 283 42.91 -13.54 13.27
CA VAL A 283 41.90 -13.58 14.33
C VAL A 283 41.12 -12.26 14.22
N ARG A 284 39.82 -12.37 14.02
CA ARG A 284 38.96 -11.21 13.85
C ARG A 284 38.60 -10.59 15.19
N GLU A 285 38.25 -9.30 15.12
CA GLU A 285 37.59 -8.66 16.25
C GLU A 285 36.24 -9.36 16.48
N PRO A 286 35.83 -9.59 17.74
CA PRO A 286 34.51 -10.06 18.02
C PRO A 286 33.51 -9.09 17.38
N PRO A 287 32.42 -9.60 16.77
CA PRO A 287 31.43 -8.71 16.19
C PRO A 287 30.95 -7.75 17.26
N PRO A 288 30.79 -6.48 16.92
CA PRO A 288 30.26 -5.50 17.86
C PRO A 288 28.91 -5.99 18.39
N PRO A 289 28.55 -5.69 19.64
CA PRO A 289 27.27 -6.08 20.19
C PRO A 289 26.14 -5.55 19.31
N ALA A 290 25.11 -6.38 19.12
CA ALA A 290 23.95 -5.98 18.31
C ALA A 290 23.33 -4.67 18.82
N PRO A 291 22.90 -3.79 17.93
CA PRO A 291 22.17 -2.61 18.33
C PRO A 291 20.87 -2.99 19.04
N VAL A 292 20.44 -2.15 19.99
CA VAL A 292 19.19 -2.35 20.73
C VAL A 292 18.33 -1.10 20.57
N ILE A 293 17.10 -1.24 20.08
CA ILE A 293 16.10 -0.18 20.08
C ILE A 293 15.33 -0.26 21.40
N GLN A 294 15.35 0.82 22.18
CA GLN A 294 14.59 0.94 23.43
C GLN A 294 13.27 1.68 23.20
N SER A 295 13.28 2.71 22.35
CA SER A 295 12.09 3.48 22.00
C SER A 295 12.27 4.25 20.70
N ILE A 296 11.14 4.58 20.08
CA ILE A 296 11.03 5.52 18.94
C ILE A 296 10.21 6.71 19.43
N SER A 297 10.70 7.92 19.22
CA SER A 297 10.04 9.14 19.74
C SER A 297 9.92 10.23 18.66
N PRO A 298 8.71 10.72 18.39
CA PRO A 298 7.45 10.16 18.85
C PRO A 298 7.18 8.77 18.24
N ASN A 299 6.48 7.89 18.96
CA ASN A 299 6.15 6.55 18.48
C ASN A 299 5.02 6.51 17.43
N ALA A 300 4.30 7.62 17.29
CA ALA A 300 3.27 7.83 16.28
C ALA A 300 3.55 9.14 15.52
N GLN A 301 3.80 9.07 14.22
CA GLN A 301 4.19 10.22 13.41
C GLN A 301 3.73 10.07 11.96
N TYR A 302 3.67 11.17 11.23
CA TYR A 302 3.34 11.18 9.80
C TYR A 302 4.53 10.73 8.94
N ALA A 303 4.26 10.06 7.83
CA ALA A 303 5.27 9.75 6.82
C ALA A 303 6.00 11.04 6.36
N GLY A 304 7.29 10.94 6.07
CA GLY A 304 8.14 12.08 5.72
C GLY A 304 8.61 12.94 6.90
N LYS A 305 8.16 12.68 8.14
CA LYS A 305 8.60 13.41 9.35
C LYS A 305 9.75 12.71 10.03
N LYS A 306 10.45 13.46 10.89
CA LYS A 306 11.57 12.96 11.69
C LYS A 306 11.09 12.31 12.96
N VAL A 307 11.77 11.21 13.34
CA VAL A 307 11.69 10.55 14.64
C VAL A 307 13.10 10.31 15.18
N LEU A 308 13.21 10.19 16.50
CA LEU A 308 14.43 9.74 17.18
C LEU A 308 14.27 8.28 17.58
N ILE A 309 15.26 7.46 17.24
CA ILE A 309 15.38 6.10 17.73
C ILE A 309 16.37 6.15 18.90
N ASN A 310 15.91 5.83 20.10
CA ASN A 310 16.73 5.73 21.29
C ASN A 310 17.05 4.26 21.58
N GLY A 311 18.27 4.01 22.06
CA GLY A 311 18.70 2.64 22.29
C GLY A 311 20.11 2.51 22.81
N ALA A 312 20.81 1.47 22.38
CA ALA A 312 22.19 1.20 22.75
C ALA A 312 22.97 0.55 21.59
N ASN A 313 24.27 0.60 21.68
CA ASN A 313 25.22 0.00 20.72
C ASN A 313 25.12 0.58 19.31
N PHE A 314 24.72 1.84 19.16
CA PHE A 314 24.74 2.52 17.89
C PHE A 314 26.18 2.96 17.58
N LEU A 315 26.77 2.36 16.52
CA LEU A 315 28.18 2.59 16.20
C LEU A 315 28.38 3.93 15.48
N ALA A 316 28.86 4.93 16.19
CA ALA A 316 29.09 6.28 15.66
C ALA A 316 30.06 6.33 14.46
N GLN A 317 30.91 5.31 14.29
CA GLN A 317 31.91 5.28 13.22
C GLN A 317 31.33 5.16 11.81
N THR A 318 30.13 4.62 11.65
CA THR A 318 29.50 4.43 10.32
C THR A 318 28.72 5.66 9.86
N GLY A 319 28.33 6.58 10.74
CA GLY A 319 27.53 7.76 10.45
C GLY A 319 26.06 7.47 10.10
N TYR A 320 25.75 6.28 9.57
CA TYR A 320 24.42 5.85 9.14
C TYR A 320 24.15 4.40 9.50
N ALA A 321 22.86 4.11 9.78
CA ALA A 321 22.34 2.76 9.96
C ALA A 321 21.23 2.48 8.94
N TRP A 322 21.13 1.23 8.50
CA TRP A 322 19.96 0.77 7.76
C TRP A 322 18.81 0.55 8.72
N VAL A 323 17.61 0.97 8.31
CA VAL A 323 16.37 0.78 9.06
C VAL A 323 15.33 0.19 8.14
N TRP A 324 14.68 -0.88 8.60
CA TRP A 324 13.58 -1.55 7.87
C TRP A 324 12.29 -1.41 8.64
N PHE A 325 11.21 -1.24 7.88
CA PHE A 325 9.84 -1.17 8.35
C PHE A 325 9.07 -2.36 7.79
N LYS A 326 8.55 -3.20 8.69
CA LYS A 326 7.68 -4.33 8.36
C LYS A 326 6.26 -4.01 8.81
N PRO A 327 5.24 -4.04 7.92
CA PRO A 327 3.85 -3.80 8.32
C PRO A 327 3.37 -4.92 9.25
N MET A 328 2.59 -4.56 10.28
CA MET A 328 2.05 -5.54 11.23
C MET A 328 0.75 -6.18 10.73
N ASP A 329 -0.07 -5.44 10.00
CA ASP A 329 -1.45 -5.78 9.66
C ASP A 329 -1.59 -6.43 8.27
N GLY A 330 -0.52 -6.98 7.71
CA GLY A 330 -0.53 -7.58 6.36
C GLY A 330 -0.79 -6.57 5.22
N GLN A 331 -0.60 -5.29 5.49
CA GLN A 331 -0.77 -4.22 4.51
C GLN A 331 0.19 -4.39 3.34
N SER A 332 -0.30 -4.12 2.14
CA SER A 332 0.56 -4.02 0.96
C SER A 332 1.50 -2.83 1.09
N LEU A 333 2.77 -3.02 0.76
CA LEU A 333 3.75 -1.95 0.69
C LEU A 333 3.81 -1.41 -0.75
N LEU A 334 3.88 -0.10 -0.90
CA LEU A 334 4.03 0.55 -2.21
C LEU A 334 5.41 0.31 -2.82
N VAL A 335 6.42 0.29 -1.97
CA VAL A 335 7.79 -0.09 -2.30
C VAL A 335 8.20 -1.14 -1.29
N SER A 336 8.55 -2.33 -1.74
CA SER A 336 9.02 -3.39 -0.86
C SER A 336 10.33 -3.97 -1.32
N GLU A 337 11.17 -4.34 -0.36
CA GLU A 337 12.34 -5.17 -0.57
C GLU A 337 12.34 -6.33 0.42
N THR A 338 12.99 -7.42 0.03
CA THR A 338 13.05 -8.65 0.84
C THR A 338 14.42 -8.85 1.49
N SER A 339 15.25 -7.81 1.51
CA SER A 339 16.63 -7.85 1.99
C SER A 339 16.79 -7.63 3.50
N CYS A 340 15.69 -7.54 4.26
CA CYS A 340 15.74 -7.35 5.71
C CYS A 340 16.42 -8.55 6.41
N PRO A 341 17.55 -8.37 7.09
CA PRO A 341 18.27 -9.48 7.71
C PRO A 341 17.55 -10.12 8.89
N ALA A 342 16.61 -9.39 9.52
CA ALA A 342 15.78 -9.90 10.61
C ALA A 342 14.48 -10.57 10.14
N ALA A 343 14.13 -10.42 8.86
CA ALA A 343 12.94 -11.01 8.23
C ALA A 343 13.24 -11.34 6.75
N PRO A 344 14.08 -12.36 6.49
CA PRO A 344 14.46 -12.72 5.13
C PRO A 344 13.25 -13.16 4.30
N GLY A 345 13.11 -12.60 3.10
CA GLY A 345 12.01 -12.93 2.19
C GLY A 345 10.69 -12.21 2.48
N GLU A 346 10.55 -11.49 3.58
CA GLU A 346 9.34 -10.72 3.89
C GLU A 346 9.40 -9.31 3.28
N PRO A 347 8.25 -8.76 2.87
CA PRO A 347 8.18 -7.42 2.32
C PRO A 347 8.46 -6.37 3.40
N THR A 348 9.44 -5.50 3.15
CA THR A 348 9.84 -4.41 4.06
C THR A 348 10.15 -3.14 3.28
N VAL A 349 10.07 -1.99 3.93
CA VAL A 349 10.57 -0.71 3.39
C VAL A 349 11.87 -0.36 4.08
N ARG A 350 12.93 -0.08 3.30
CA ARG A 350 14.25 0.29 3.82
C ARG A 350 14.54 1.78 3.69
N THR A 351 15.20 2.32 4.69
CA THR A 351 15.75 3.68 4.68
C THR A 351 17.03 3.77 5.51
N ASN A 352 17.61 4.95 5.58
CA ASN A 352 18.80 5.24 6.39
C ASN A 352 18.44 6.13 7.57
N ALA A 353 18.95 5.80 8.76
CA ALA A 353 18.96 6.68 9.90
C ALA A 353 20.37 7.27 10.11
N ARG A 354 20.44 8.54 10.48
CA ARG A 354 21.68 9.21 10.88
C ARG A 354 22.00 8.88 12.34
N ILE A 355 23.16 8.32 12.61
CA ILE A 355 23.63 8.08 13.96
C ILE A 355 24.09 9.40 14.58
N LEU A 356 23.48 9.80 15.69
CA LEU A 356 23.86 10.99 16.43
C LEU A 356 24.92 10.68 17.49
N ASN A 357 24.75 9.54 18.18
CA ASN A 357 25.68 9.02 19.19
C ASN A 357 25.40 7.53 19.45
N ALA A 358 26.08 6.93 20.43
CA ALA A 358 25.95 5.51 20.74
C ALA A 358 24.55 5.07 21.23
N THR A 359 23.66 6.03 21.55
CA THR A 359 22.33 5.77 22.12
C THR A 359 21.20 6.41 21.33
N GLN A 360 21.50 7.18 20.27
CA GLN A 360 20.49 7.91 19.52
C GLN A 360 20.76 7.92 18.01
N MET A 361 19.70 7.74 17.24
CA MET A 361 19.68 7.94 15.80
C MET A 361 18.51 8.84 15.40
N GLU A 362 18.72 9.70 14.40
CA GLU A 362 17.68 10.50 13.76
C GLU A 362 17.26 9.80 12.46
N LEU A 363 15.98 9.59 12.30
CA LEU A 363 15.39 8.96 11.12
C LEU A 363 14.33 9.87 10.52
N THR A 364 14.39 10.09 9.21
CA THR A 364 13.24 10.61 8.45
C THR A 364 12.44 9.43 7.95
N LEU A 365 11.17 9.33 8.40
CA LEU A 365 10.26 8.27 7.97
C LEU A 365 10.10 8.32 6.45
N PRO A 366 10.18 7.18 5.74
CA PRO A 366 9.92 7.16 4.30
C PRO A 366 8.55 7.76 3.97
N ALA A 367 8.51 8.64 2.97
CA ALA A 367 7.24 9.24 2.51
C ALA A 367 6.30 8.22 1.86
N THR A 368 6.80 7.06 1.49
CA THR A 368 6.07 5.93 0.90
C THR A 368 5.43 4.99 1.92
N LEU A 369 5.64 5.23 3.22
CA LEU A 369 4.95 4.45 4.26
C LEU A 369 3.48 4.85 4.30
N LEU A 370 2.62 3.86 4.13
CA LEU A 370 1.18 4.03 4.32
C LEU A 370 0.84 4.13 5.81
N PRO A 371 -0.29 4.75 6.17
CA PRO A 371 -0.77 4.75 7.55
C PRO A 371 -0.94 3.35 8.11
N GLY A 372 -0.52 3.12 9.36
CA GLY A 372 -0.62 1.82 10.03
C GLY A 372 0.50 1.57 11.03
N HIS A 373 0.53 0.36 11.58
CA HIS A 373 1.53 -0.08 12.54
C HIS A 373 2.66 -0.83 11.86
N TYR A 374 3.89 -0.50 12.22
CA TYR A 374 5.10 -1.08 11.66
C TYR A 374 6.01 -1.59 12.76
N MET A 375 6.60 -2.75 12.53
CA MET A 375 7.77 -3.21 13.27
C MET A 375 9.03 -2.63 12.63
N VAL A 376 9.88 -2.04 13.44
CA VAL A 376 11.10 -1.36 13.00
C VAL A 376 12.31 -2.10 13.54
N VAL A 377 13.29 -2.34 12.68
CA VAL A 377 14.57 -2.97 13.02
C VAL A 377 15.71 -2.19 12.39
N THR A 378 16.86 -2.15 13.02
CA THR A 378 18.07 -1.49 12.50
C THR A 378 19.24 -2.44 12.41
N GLN A 379 20.13 -2.19 11.45
CA GLN A 379 21.42 -2.90 11.30
C GLN A 379 22.52 -1.91 10.94
N MET A 380 23.71 -2.15 11.47
CA MET A 380 24.89 -1.33 11.24
C MET A 380 26.00 -2.15 10.62
N GLY A 381 26.61 -1.65 9.55
CA GLY A 381 27.88 -2.14 9.01
C GLY A 381 27.97 -3.65 8.76
N GLY A 382 26.87 -4.34 8.46
CA GLY A 382 26.87 -5.80 8.26
C GLY A 382 26.90 -6.63 9.56
N GLY A 383 26.78 -6.00 10.73
CA GLY A 383 26.61 -6.66 12.03
C GLY A 383 25.24 -7.32 12.20
N SER A 384 24.95 -7.83 13.40
CA SER A 384 23.63 -8.38 13.74
C SER A 384 22.55 -7.30 13.72
N PRO A 385 21.31 -7.62 13.31
CA PRO A 385 20.18 -6.71 13.43
C PRO A 385 19.80 -6.46 14.90
N SER A 386 19.11 -5.34 15.18
CA SER A 386 18.54 -5.04 16.50
C SER A 386 17.35 -5.95 16.83
N ASN A 387 16.80 -5.78 18.03
CA ASN A 387 15.43 -6.16 18.34
C ASN A 387 14.43 -5.33 17.49
N TRP A 388 13.20 -5.83 17.39
CA TRP A 388 12.08 -5.11 16.79
C TRP A 388 11.50 -4.08 17.78
N ALA A 389 11.08 -2.92 17.25
CA ALA A 389 10.34 -1.89 17.97
C ALA A 389 9.13 -1.44 17.14
N GLU A 390 8.07 -1.02 17.79
CA GLU A 390 6.86 -0.59 17.14
C GLU A 390 6.90 0.91 16.82
N CYS A 391 6.35 1.28 15.64
CA CYS A 391 6.15 2.65 15.19
C CYS A 391 4.82 2.76 14.46
N GLU A 392 4.00 3.76 14.80
CA GLU A 392 2.75 4.06 14.13
C GLU A 392 2.94 5.17 13.09
N ILE A 393 2.50 4.92 11.87
CA ILE A 393 2.40 5.95 10.83
C ILE A 393 0.97 6.47 10.83
N ARG A 394 0.81 7.76 11.21
CA ARG A 394 -0.49 8.41 11.28
C ARG A 394 -1.06 8.70 9.90
N PRO A 395 -2.38 8.57 9.71
CA PRO A 395 -3.04 8.99 8.49
C PRO A 395 -3.02 10.51 8.36
N PHE A 396 -2.74 11.01 7.16
CA PHE A 396 -2.90 12.43 6.87
C PHE A 396 -4.39 12.80 6.84
N ARG A 397 -4.66 14.05 7.21
CA ARG A 397 -6.02 14.63 7.17
C ARG A 397 -6.17 15.50 5.94
N TYR A 398 -7.29 15.31 5.24
CA TYR A 398 -7.59 16.01 4.01
C TYR A 398 -8.94 16.71 4.07
N LYS A 399 -9.08 17.76 3.27
CA LYS A 399 -10.35 18.35 2.89
C LYS A 399 -10.48 18.32 1.38
N VAL A 400 -11.67 18.07 0.89
CA VAL A 400 -12.01 18.28 -0.51
C VAL A 400 -13.14 19.30 -0.58
N ASN A 401 -12.87 20.37 -1.28
CA ASN A 401 -13.83 21.44 -1.51
C ASN A 401 -14.11 21.55 -3.00
N PHE A 402 -15.38 21.62 -3.37
CA PHE A 402 -15.81 22.10 -4.69
C PHE A 402 -15.96 23.61 -4.62
N LEU A 403 -15.35 24.32 -5.55
CA LEU A 403 -15.20 25.77 -5.45
C LEU A 403 -16.32 26.48 -6.18
N ASP A 404 -16.54 26.09 -7.42
CA ASP A 404 -17.49 26.69 -8.32
C ASP A 404 -17.95 25.73 -9.40
N ILE A 405 -19.04 26.09 -10.04
CA ILE A 405 -19.59 25.53 -11.25
C ILE A 405 -19.61 26.58 -12.33
N HIS A 406 -19.11 26.27 -13.50
CA HIS A 406 -19.05 27.13 -14.66
C HIS A 406 -19.84 26.49 -15.79
N CYS A 407 -20.84 27.20 -16.28
CA CYS A 407 -21.57 26.90 -17.49
C CYS A 407 -20.70 27.24 -18.70
N LYS A 408 -20.41 26.28 -19.55
CA LYS A 408 -19.73 26.50 -20.83
C LYS A 408 -20.74 26.66 -21.97
N ASP A 409 -21.86 25.95 -21.81
CA ASP A 409 -22.96 25.88 -22.76
C ASP A 409 -24.20 25.46 -21.98
N GLU A 410 -25.25 26.26 -22.02
CA GLU A 410 -26.50 25.97 -21.30
C GLU A 410 -27.32 24.93 -22.05
N SER A 411 -28.24 24.25 -21.36
CA SER A 411 -29.11 23.28 -21.99
C SER A 411 -30.24 23.93 -22.77
N ASP A 412 -30.52 23.40 -23.97
CA ASP A 412 -31.61 23.88 -24.85
C ASP A 412 -33.02 23.53 -24.28
N PRO A 413 -34.02 24.40 -24.42
CA PRO A 413 -34.02 25.65 -25.21
C PRO A 413 -33.72 26.92 -24.39
N GLU A 414 -32.77 27.73 -24.80
CA GLU A 414 -32.32 29.01 -24.21
C GLU A 414 -33.47 30.01 -23.89
N TRP A 415 -34.62 29.91 -24.55
CA TRP A 415 -35.76 30.80 -24.33
C TRP A 415 -36.57 30.51 -23.06
N ALA A 416 -36.31 29.38 -22.40
CA ALA A 416 -37.06 28.96 -21.21
C ALA A 416 -36.53 29.58 -19.88
N GLY A 417 -35.43 30.30 -19.89
CA GLY A 417 -34.71 30.83 -18.73
C GLY A 417 -33.41 30.06 -18.49
N GLY A 418 -32.47 30.63 -17.74
CA GLY A 418 -31.19 29.96 -17.46
C GLY A 418 -31.35 28.71 -16.60
N ASP A 419 -30.42 27.75 -16.74
CA ASP A 419 -30.46 26.44 -16.11
C ASP A 419 -30.53 26.46 -14.58
N GLU A 420 -31.22 25.50 -14.01
CA GLU A 420 -31.24 25.18 -12.59
C GLU A 420 -30.38 23.93 -12.28
N ILE A 421 -29.23 24.16 -11.68
CA ILE A 421 -28.26 23.07 -11.48
C ILE A 421 -28.22 22.57 -10.03
N VAL A 422 -28.29 21.27 -9.86
CA VAL A 422 -28.07 20.57 -8.60
C VAL A 422 -26.86 19.66 -8.75
N THR A 423 -25.99 19.67 -7.73
CA THR A 423 -24.84 18.76 -7.66
C THR A 423 -25.00 17.79 -6.50
N ALA A 424 -24.82 16.52 -6.75
CA ALA A 424 -24.84 15.48 -5.73
C ALA A 424 -23.48 14.75 -5.69
N TRP A 425 -23.04 14.45 -4.48
CA TRP A 425 -21.81 13.71 -4.22
C TRP A 425 -22.08 12.46 -3.41
N VAL A 426 -21.46 11.35 -3.81
CA VAL A 426 -21.28 10.17 -2.97
C VAL A 426 -19.80 10.09 -2.63
N ILE A 427 -19.49 10.15 -1.34
CA ILE A 427 -18.14 10.21 -0.84
C ILE A 427 -17.84 8.90 -0.07
N MET A 428 -16.69 8.32 -0.32
CA MET A 428 -16.16 7.18 0.41
C MET A 428 -14.74 7.45 0.85
N ALA A 429 -14.48 7.24 2.13
CA ALA A 429 -13.14 7.29 2.69
C ALA A 429 -12.95 6.06 3.57
N ASP A 430 -12.01 5.22 3.19
CA ASP A 430 -11.75 3.94 3.85
C ASP A 430 -13.05 3.13 4.03
N GLU A 431 -13.48 2.88 5.27
CA GLU A 431 -14.72 2.17 5.59
C GLU A 431 -15.94 3.08 5.76
N MET A 432 -15.77 4.40 5.60
CA MET A 432 -16.86 5.37 5.77
C MET A 432 -17.41 5.79 4.41
N ALA A 433 -18.72 5.94 4.35
CA ALA A 433 -19.39 6.49 3.19
C ALA A 433 -20.53 7.40 3.63
N TRP A 434 -20.75 8.43 2.86
CA TRP A 434 -21.86 9.36 3.04
C TRP A 434 -22.15 10.04 1.71
N SER A 435 -23.25 10.75 1.65
CA SER A 435 -23.63 11.55 0.50
C SER A 435 -23.95 12.97 0.91
N LYS A 436 -23.86 13.86 -0.05
CA LYS A 436 -24.19 15.26 0.08
C LYS A 436 -24.71 15.76 -1.25
N SER A 437 -25.57 16.76 -1.21
CA SER A 437 -26.04 17.45 -2.40
C SER A 437 -26.20 18.92 -2.10
N THR A 438 -26.21 19.74 -3.14
CA THR A 438 -26.51 21.16 -3.05
C THR A 438 -28.03 21.39 -3.02
N GLY A 439 -28.42 22.59 -2.66
CA GLY A 439 -29.65 23.17 -3.16
C GLY A 439 -29.52 23.47 -4.66
N GLU A 440 -30.53 24.10 -5.18
CA GLU A 440 -30.62 24.56 -6.55
C GLU A 440 -29.79 25.83 -6.75
N TYR A 441 -28.98 25.86 -7.81
CA TYR A 441 -28.25 27.00 -8.31
C TYR A 441 -28.90 27.40 -9.62
N THR A 442 -29.63 28.54 -9.64
CA THR A 442 -30.52 28.95 -10.73
C THR A 442 -29.92 30.01 -11.62
N GLY A 443 -30.42 30.11 -12.87
CA GLY A 443 -30.11 31.17 -13.82
C GLY A 443 -28.67 31.13 -14.29
N PHE A 444 -28.21 29.98 -14.80
CA PHE A 444 -26.96 29.90 -15.55
C PHE A 444 -27.24 30.27 -17.01
N ASP A 445 -26.46 31.22 -17.53
CA ASP A 445 -26.31 31.50 -18.94
C ASP A 445 -24.90 31.08 -19.40
N ASP A 446 -24.68 31.02 -20.69
CA ASP A 446 -23.37 30.71 -21.29
C ASP A 446 -22.24 31.56 -20.70
N GLY A 447 -21.18 30.91 -20.23
CA GLY A 447 -20.03 31.57 -19.62
C GLY A 447 -20.20 31.93 -18.14
N ASP A 448 -21.35 31.69 -17.53
CA ASP A 448 -21.59 32.00 -16.13
C ASP A 448 -20.77 31.11 -15.18
N THR A 449 -20.37 31.71 -14.07
CA THR A 449 -19.66 30.99 -12.99
C THR A 449 -20.30 31.30 -11.65
N LYS A 450 -20.75 30.26 -10.95
CA LYS A 450 -21.34 30.43 -9.61
C LYS A 450 -20.49 29.66 -8.58
N ASN A 451 -20.13 30.39 -7.50
CA ASN A 451 -19.40 29.78 -6.39
C ASN A 451 -20.34 28.94 -5.52
N TYR A 452 -19.91 27.76 -5.11
CA TYR A 452 -20.65 27.02 -4.11
C TYR A 452 -20.73 27.76 -2.78
N ASN A 453 -21.90 27.76 -2.16
CA ASN A 453 -22.09 28.26 -0.82
C ASN A 453 -21.15 27.58 0.17
N PRO A 454 -20.72 28.25 1.26
CA PRO A 454 -19.83 27.64 2.26
C PRO A 454 -20.34 26.30 2.81
N ALA A 455 -21.67 26.15 2.94
CA ALA A 455 -22.28 24.90 3.39
C ALA A 455 -22.16 23.78 2.36
N ASP A 456 -22.20 24.08 1.06
CA ASP A 456 -22.13 23.11 -0.03
C ASP A 456 -20.69 22.78 -0.41
N ARG A 457 -19.79 23.73 -0.26
CA ARG A 457 -18.42 23.70 -0.74
C ARG A 457 -17.61 22.51 -0.23
N SER A 458 -17.64 22.23 1.07
CA SER A 458 -16.85 21.14 1.65
C SER A 458 -17.61 19.82 1.60
N VAL A 459 -17.09 18.85 0.85
CA VAL A 459 -17.76 17.56 0.65
C VAL A 459 -17.11 16.43 1.46
N PHE A 460 -15.82 16.54 1.75
CA PHE A 460 -15.12 15.53 2.55
C PHE A 460 -14.96 15.99 4.00
N LEU A 461 -15.73 15.39 4.91
CA LEU A 461 -15.81 15.69 6.35
C LEU A 461 -15.85 17.20 6.64
N PRO A 462 -17.01 17.83 6.47
CA PRO A 462 -17.16 19.26 6.71
C PRO A 462 -16.75 19.62 8.15
N GLY A 463 -15.94 20.64 8.27
CA GLY A 463 -15.43 21.14 9.54
C GLY A 463 -13.94 21.53 9.47
N ALA A 464 -13.43 22.16 10.55
CA ALA A 464 -12.06 22.69 10.56
C ALA A 464 -10.98 21.60 10.47
N GLY A 465 -11.30 20.39 10.95
CA GLY A 465 -10.32 19.32 11.13
C GLY A 465 -10.00 18.42 9.93
N GLY A 466 -10.77 18.49 8.83
CA GLY A 466 -10.61 17.53 7.72
C GLY A 466 -10.89 16.08 8.12
N GLY A 467 -10.75 15.16 7.18
CA GLY A 467 -10.92 13.72 7.36
C GLY A 467 -9.62 12.95 7.22
N GLU A 468 -9.42 11.94 8.04
CA GLU A 468 -8.31 11.00 7.89
C GLU A 468 -8.56 10.07 6.71
N VAL A 469 -7.51 9.77 5.94
CA VAL A 469 -7.52 8.78 4.88
C VAL A 469 -6.37 7.80 5.12
N LYS A 470 -6.71 6.56 5.42
CA LYS A 470 -5.74 5.48 5.67
C LYS A 470 -5.39 4.72 4.40
N GLN A 471 -6.38 4.43 3.58
CA GLN A 471 -6.23 3.62 2.36
C GLN A 471 -6.58 4.41 1.11
N ALA A 472 -7.81 4.92 1.02
CA ALA A 472 -8.27 5.64 -0.15
C ALA A 472 -9.46 6.57 0.14
N LEU A 473 -9.60 7.57 -0.73
CA LEU A 473 -10.75 8.47 -0.81
C LEU A 473 -11.30 8.41 -2.23
N ALA A 474 -12.62 8.36 -2.36
CA ALA A 474 -13.25 8.48 -3.65
C ALA A 474 -14.53 9.32 -3.56
N ILE A 475 -14.79 10.08 -4.61
CA ILE A 475 -15.93 10.99 -4.70
C ILE A 475 -16.57 10.80 -6.07
N SER A 476 -17.81 10.33 -6.09
CA SER A 476 -18.64 10.33 -7.30
C SER A 476 -19.48 11.60 -7.30
N THR A 477 -19.33 12.39 -8.32
CA THR A 477 -20.03 13.67 -8.51
C THR A 477 -21.02 13.53 -9.65
N THR A 478 -22.28 13.82 -9.40
CA THR A 478 -23.34 13.89 -10.41
C THR A 478 -23.84 15.32 -10.49
N VAL A 479 -23.90 15.86 -11.70
CA VAL A 479 -24.47 17.16 -12.00
C VAL A 479 -25.72 16.92 -12.84
N PHE A 480 -26.81 17.59 -12.50
CA PHE A 480 -28.05 17.48 -13.21
C PHE A 480 -28.81 18.80 -13.16
N GLU A 481 -29.50 19.07 -14.25
CA GLU A 481 -30.46 20.16 -14.34
C GLU A 481 -31.78 19.71 -13.69
N TRP A 482 -32.48 20.68 -13.10
CA TRP A 482 -33.70 20.42 -12.35
C TRP A 482 -34.82 21.36 -12.78
N ASP A 483 -35.67 20.96 -13.74
CA ASP A 483 -36.69 21.79 -14.37
C ASP A 483 -37.97 21.94 -13.56
N ALA A 484 -38.27 21.09 -12.61
CA ALA A 484 -39.52 21.13 -11.87
C ALA A 484 -39.48 20.32 -10.57
N GLY A 485 -40.05 20.92 -9.52
CA GLY A 485 -40.30 20.24 -8.26
C GLY A 485 -39.40 20.70 -7.12
N ASP A 486 -39.39 19.97 -6.03
CA ASP A 486 -38.59 20.27 -4.85
C ASP A 486 -37.20 19.63 -4.95
N ALA A 487 -36.24 20.38 -5.54
CA ALA A 487 -34.85 19.96 -5.68
C ALA A 487 -34.24 19.55 -4.33
N LYS A 488 -34.69 20.21 -3.24
CA LYS A 488 -34.25 19.84 -1.91
C LYS A 488 -34.76 18.45 -1.50
N ALA A 489 -36.01 18.13 -1.79
CA ALA A 489 -36.54 16.78 -1.50
C ALA A 489 -35.84 15.71 -2.32
N ALA A 490 -35.52 15.97 -3.58
CA ALA A 490 -34.72 15.07 -4.42
C ALA A 490 -33.31 14.86 -3.85
N SER A 491 -32.67 15.95 -3.49
CA SER A 491 -31.36 15.96 -2.84
C SER A 491 -31.35 15.13 -1.56
N ASP A 492 -32.35 15.31 -0.68
CA ASP A 492 -32.48 14.57 0.58
C ASP A 492 -32.64 13.05 0.31
N VAL A 493 -33.38 12.67 -0.74
CA VAL A 493 -33.57 11.25 -1.11
C VAL A 493 -32.28 10.65 -1.69
N ILE A 494 -31.58 11.36 -2.57
CA ILE A 494 -30.27 10.93 -3.10
C ILE A 494 -29.28 10.76 -1.96
N GLY A 495 -29.24 11.73 -1.03
CA GLY A 495 -28.44 11.68 0.17
C GLY A 495 -28.72 10.44 1.01
N PHE A 496 -29.96 10.24 1.38
CA PHE A 496 -30.37 9.09 2.18
C PHE A 496 -30.06 7.74 1.52
N VAL A 497 -30.41 7.59 0.24
CA VAL A 497 -30.20 6.34 -0.50
C VAL A 497 -28.71 6.06 -0.72
N GLY A 498 -27.90 7.09 -0.97
CA GLY A 498 -26.45 6.97 -1.08
C GLY A 498 -25.82 6.49 0.24
N ASP A 499 -26.18 7.11 1.36
CA ASP A 499 -25.71 6.70 2.68
C ASP A 499 -26.17 5.27 3.05
N LEU A 500 -27.40 4.93 2.72
CA LEU A 500 -27.92 3.59 2.95
C LEU A 500 -27.15 2.55 2.13
N ALA A 501 -26.94 2.80 0.83
CA ALA A 501 -26.19 1.91 -0.04
C ALA A 501 -24.75 1.69 0.46
N ALA A 502 -24.11 2.75 0.89
CA ALA A 502 -22.77 2.69 1.44
C ALA A 502 -22.71 1.89 2.75
N ASN A 503 -23.64 2.09 3.67
CA ASN A 503 -23.73 1.31 4.89
C ASN A 503 -24.05 -0.17 4.63
N ILE A 504 -24.86 -0.47 3.62
CA ILE A 504 -25.11 -1.84 3.16
C ILE A 504 -23.81 -2.48 2.68
N LEU A 505 -23.06 -1.81 1.82
CA LEU A 505 -21.80 -2.34 1.27
C LEU A 505 -20.75 -2.56 2.36
N LYS A 506 -20.69 -1.68 3.36
CA LYS A 506 -19.87 -1.87 4.55
C LYS A 506 -20.25 -3.16 5.29
N ALA A 507 -21.55 -3.44 5.47
CA ALA A 507 -22.01 -4.67 6.09
C ALA A 507 -21.61 -5.93 5.30
N PHE A 508 -21.35 -5.83 4.00
CA PHE A 508 -20.81 -6.89 3.14
C PHE A 508 -19.30 -7.07 3.22
N LYS A 509 -18.57 -6.28 4.02
CA LYS A 509 -17.11 -6.30 4.11
C LYS A 509 -16.42 -6.16 2.73
N LYS A 510 -16.97 -5.36 1.84
CA LYS A 510 -16.33 -5.02 0.58
C LYS A 510 -15.23 -3.99 0.85
N GLU A 511 -13.98 -4.43 0.75
CA GLU A 511 -12.81 -3.63 1.14
C GLU A 511 -12.30 -2.73 0.01
N GLU A 512 -12.64 -3.02 -1.25
CA GLU A 512 -12.19 -2.20 -2.38
C GLU A 512 -13.12 -1.00 -2.64
N ILE A 513 -12.69 0.18 -2.26
CA ILE A 513 -13.42 1.44 -2.44
C ILE A 513 -13.84 1.66 -3.89
N ALA A 514 -12.96 1.37 -4.86
CA ALA A 514 -13.28 1.49 -6.29
C ALA A 514 -14.42 0.57 -6.74
N ALA A 515 -14.49 -0.65 -6.19
CA ALA A 515 -15.58 -1.59 -6.47
C ALA A 515 -16.90 -1.12 -5.88
N VAL A 516 -16.86 -0.54 -4.68
CA VAL A 516 -18.05 0.00 -4.00
C VAL A 516 -18.63 1.18 -4.77
N ILE A 517 -17.79 2.12 -5.23
CA ILE A 517 -18.24 3.26 -6.03
C ILE A 517 -18.86 2.81 -7.35
N LYS A 518 -18.25 1.84 -8.04
CA LYS A 518 -18.82 1.27 -9.25
C LYS A 518 -20.22 0.70 -9.06
N MET A 519 -20.55 0.22 -7.86
CA MET A 519 -21.89 -0.29 -7.54
C MET A 519 -22.86 0.82 -7.14
N ILE A 520 -22.42 1.87 -6.45
CA ILE A 520 -23.30 2.96 -6.00
C ILE A 520 -23.65 3.90 -7.15
N THR A 521 -22.73 4.19 -8.06
CA THR A 521 -22.93 5.13 -9.16
C THR A 521 -24.17 4.76 -10.04
N PRO A 522 -24.32 3.53 -10.54
CA PRO A 522 -25.52 3.15 -11.30
C PRO A 522 -26.81 3.24 -10.50
N LEU A 523 -26.76 2.97 -9.19
CA LEU A 523 -27.91 3.11 -8.29
C LEU A 523 -28.36 4.57 -8.21
N ILE A 524 -27.44 5.49 -8.01
CA ILE A 524 -27.76 6.94 -7.94
C ILE A 524 -28.30 7.43 -9.28
N GLN A 525 -27.75 7.02 -10.42
CA GLN A 525 -28.25 7.37 -11.73
C GLN A 525 -29.70 6.91 -11.94
N LYS A 526 -30.04 5.66 -11.56
CA LYS A 526 -31.40 5.16 -11.63
C LYS A 526 -32.35 5.90 -10.70
N LEU A 527 -31.85 6.29 -9.52
CA LEU A 527 -32.62 7.09 -8.57
C LEU A 527 -32.91 8.49 -9.10
N ILE A 528 -31.93 9.14 -9.73
CA ILE A 528 -32.11 10.46 -10.37
C ILE A 528 -33.14 10.35 -11.49
N ALA A 529 -33.04 9.33 -12.36
CA ALA A 529 -34.03 9.10 -13.41
C ALA A 529 -35.46 8.87 -12.87
N TRP A 530 -35.60 8.26 -11.67
CA TRP A 530 -36.89 8.11 -11.03
C TRP A 530 -37.41 9.43 -10.44
N LEU A 531 -36.55 10.20 -9.74
CA LEU A 531 -36.91 11.46 -9.07
C LEU A 531 -37.27 12.56 -10.05
N GLY A 532 -36.54 12.65 -11.14
CA GLY A 532 -36.67 13.75 -12.07
C GLY A 532 -37.89 13.68 -12.98
N GLY A 533 -38.62 14.76 -13.10
CA GLY A 533 -39.63 14.99 -14.13
C GLY A 533 -39.03 14.78 -15.55
N ASP A 534 -37.95 15.41 -15.80
CA ASP A 534 -37.01 15.21 -16.93
C ASP A 534 -35.69 15.89 -16.61
N PRO A 535 -34.94 15.46 -15.59
CA PRO A 535 -33.66 16.07 -15.31
C PRO A 535 -32.71 15.69 -16.44
N ASP A 536 -32.27 16.66 -17.16
CA ASP A 536 -31.13 16.49 -18.02
C ASP A 536 -29.92 16.21 -17.14
N ASN A 537 -29.56 14.94 -17.07
CA ASN A 537 -28.42 14.51 -16.29
C ASN A 537 -27.14 14.81 -17.05
N LEU A 538 -26.46 15.87 -16.71
CA LEU A 538 -25.20 16.28 -17.32
C LEU A 538 -24.08 15.25 -17.13
N GLY A 539 -24.33 14.25 -16.31
CA GLY A 539 -23.45 13.09 -16.15
C GLY A 539 -22.93 12.91 -14.76
N THR A 540 -22.18 11.82 -14.61
CA THR A 540 -21.48 11.47 -13.38
C THR A 540 -19.99 11.31 -13.65
N ARG A 541 -19.16 11.87 -12.78
CA ARG A 541 -17.71 11.74 -12.81
C ARG A 541 -17.22 11.24 -11.45
N THR A 542 -16.29 10.30 -11.47
CA THR A 542 -15.74 9.73 -10.24
C THR A 542 -14.25 10.05 -10.14
N LEU A 543 -13.88 10.60 -9.00
CA LEU A 543 -12.51 10.80 -8.57
C LEU A 543 -12.18 9.74 -7.54
N ALA A 544 -11.03 9.09 -7.67
CA ALA A 544 -10.57 8.11 -6.70
C ALA A 544 -9.06 8.25 -6.52
N TRP A 545 -8.63 8.27 -5.28
CA TRP A 545 -7.23 8.43 -4.89
C TRP A 545 -6.88 7.45 -3.78
N SER A 546 -5.76 6.77 -3.90
CA SER A 546 -5.14 6.12 -2.76
C SER A 546 -4.60 7.15 -1.77
N ALA A 547 -4.28 6.73 -0.55
CA ALA A 547 -3.61 7.60 0.43
C ALA A 547 -2.26 8.13 -0.11
N LEU A 548 -1.59 7.36 -0.97
CA LEU A 548 -0.36 7.80 -1.65
C LEU A 548 -0.65 8.88 -2.69
N ASP A 549 -1.64 8.68 -3.57
CA ASP A 549 -1.99 9.66 -4.59
C ASP A 549 -2.32 11.01 -3.94
N LEU A 550 -3.09 10.98 -2.86
CA LEU A 550 -3.42 12.19 -2.08
C LEU A 550 -2.17 12.86 -1.50
N LEU A 551 -1.23 12.06 -0.99
CA LEU A 551 0.03 12.57 -0.47
C LEU A 551 0.87 13.21 -1.58
N GLU A 552 1.02 12.54 -2.73
CA GLU A 552 1.78 13.04 -3.88
C GLU A 552 1.17 14.33 -4.46
N LEU A 553 -0.13 14.34 -4.71
CA LEU A 553 -0.86 15.51 -5.21
C LEU A 553 -0.73 16.72 -4.29
N THR A 554 -0.72 16.50 -2.99
CA THR A 554 -0.62 17.56 -1.98
C THR A 554 0.79 17.80 -1.44
N ASN A 555 1.82 17.16 -2.01
CA ASN A 555 3.22 17.37 -1.62
C ASN A 555 3.80 18.64 -2.23
N THR A 556 3.05 19.73 -2.17
CA THR A 556 3.42 21.08 -2.58
C THR A 556 3.70 21.96 -1.35
N SER A 557 4.34 23.10 -1.54
CA SER A 557 4.56 24.06 -0.45
C SER A 557 3.24 24.56 0.19
N GLN A 558 2.17 24.59 -0.59
CA GLN A 558 0.82 24.99 -0.14
C GLN A 558 0.01 23.82 0.42
N ARG A 559 0.49 22.58 0.32
CA ARG A 559 -0.24 21.35 0.66
C ARG A 559 -1.62 21.27 -0.03
N ARG A 560 -1.70 21.74 -1.26
CA ARG A 560 -2.92 21.93 -2.02
C ARG A 560 -2.77 21.41 -3.45
N TYR A 561 -3.81 20.75 -3.92
CA TYR A 561 -4.01 20.40 -5.31
C TYR A 561 -5.29 21.04 -5.84
N MET A 562 -5.30 21.49 -7.09
CA MET A 562 -6.46 22.02 -7.80
C MET A 562 -6.77 21.12 -8.98
N GLY A 563 -8.03 20.77 -9.14
CA GLY A 563 -8.50 19.94 -10.24
C GLY A 563 -9.83 20.45 -10.81
N GLU A 564 -10.21 19.87 -11.94
CA GLU A 564 -11.45 20.19 -12.65
C GLU A 564 -12.16 18.91 -13.07
N LEU A 565 -13.49 18.93 -13.08
CA LEU A 565 -14.37 17.93 -13.65
C LEU A 565 -15.17 18.57 -14.76
N ASN A 566 -15.14 17.97 -15.95
CA ASN A 566 -15.94 18.41 -17.07
C ASN A 566 -17.13 17.47 -17.25
N PHE A 567 -18.28 18.07 -17.45
CA PHE A 567 -19.55 17.42 -17.71
C PHE A 567 -20.00 17.95 -19.07
N ASP A 568 -19.57 17.27 -20.12
CA ASP A 568 -19.93 17.59 -21.49
C ASP A 568 -20.93 16.53 -21.93
N ASN A 569 -22.09 16.96 -22.36
CA ASN A 569 -23.09 16.09 -22.95
C ASN A 569 -23.12 16.32 -24.47
N SER A 570 -23.06 15.23 -25.22
CA SER A 570 -22.95 15.27 -26.69
C SER A 570 -24.26 15.55 -27.42
N ASP A 571 -25.37 15.66 -26.68
CA ASP A 571 -26.72 15.60 -27.25
C ASP A 571 -27.54 16.88 -26.99
N ASP A 572 -26.93 18.06 -27.06
CA ASP A 572 -27.54 19.39 -26.87
C ASP A 572 -28.02 19.72 -25.43
N ASP A 573 -27.50 18.99 -24.42
CA ASP A 573 -27.99 19.10 -23.04
C ASP A 573 -27.04 19.87 -22.10
N GLY A 574 -26.27 20.81 -22.62
CA GLY A 574 -25.41 21.67 -21.82
C GLY A 574 -24.03 21.10 -21.47
N SER A 575 -23.13 21.98 -21.14
CA SER A 575 -21.74 21.64 -20.78
C SER A 575 -21.28 22.46 -19.57
N TYR A 576 -20.81 21.74 -18.54
CA TYR A 576 -20.43 22.36 -17.28
C TYR A 576 -19.04 21.90 -16.83
N ARG A 577 -18.36 22.80 -16.09
CA ARG A 577 -17.07 22.52 -15.46
C ARG A 577 -17.14 22.83 -13.96
N LEU A 578 -16.76 21.87 -13.13
CA LEU A 578 -16.62 22.04 -11.69
C LEU A 578 -15.15 22.12 -11.32
N ARG A 579 -14.75 23.16 -10.57
CA ARG A 579 -13.42 23.21 -9.98
C ARG A 579 -13.45 22.71 -8.55
N TYR A 580 -12.42 21.94 -8.20
CA TYR A 580 -12.25 21.42 -6.82
C TYR A 580 -10.82 21.59 -6.34
N GLU A 581 -10.67 21.55 -5.02
CA GLU A 581 -9.36 21.52 -4.37
C GLU A 581 -9.28 20.40 -3.36
N ILE A 582 -8.07 19.83 -3.23
CA ILE A 582 -7.71 18.92 -2.15
C ILE A 582 -6.69 19.63 -1.28
N LEU A 583 -6.98 19.73 0.02
CA LEU A 583 -6.11 20.34 1.01
C LEU A 583 -5.64 19.29 2.00
N ARG A 584 -4.34 19.15 2.18
CA ARG A 584 -3.75 18.36 3.27
C ARG A 584 -3.61 19.26 4.50
N ILE A 585 -4.30 18.91 5.59
CA ILE A 585 -4.35 19.72 6.81
C ILE A 585 -3.12 19.44 7.68
N GLU A 586 -2.72 18.16 7.82
CA GLU A 586 -1.56 17.69 8.60
C GLU A 586 -0.81 16.61 7.86
#